data_9100d65d36334bde78dafc569bfbf249
#
_entry.id   9100d65d36334bde78dafc569bfbf249
#
_cell.length_a   1.000
_cell.length_b   1.000
_cell.length_c   1.000
_cell.angle_alpha   90.00
_cell.angle_beta   90.00
_cell.angle_gamma   90.00
#
_symmetry.space_group_name_H-M   'P 1'
#
loop_
_entity.id
_entity.type
_entity.pdbx_description
1 polymer ?
#
loop_
_entity_poly.entity_id
_entity_poly.type
_entity_poly.pdbx_seq_one_letter_code
_entity_poly.pdbx_strand_id
1 'polypeptide(L)'
;MAGAGWGTPIIGAVRRESATVVALVGAVDEPVLAELARSPNVALVRPPDRDREPDRLTAASAALAEAAHRASPFVLVPADPLAGMAAQWAAMWDLSAGSPGPAGFEEQAAEVLAAWRAKRFELPDYYLVLAPAQPDGAPPDMYLGPLRAARPRRVEVVVRAEGEQEQAARVRHALRSLPHGPWWPPLDELIGTARHFYAGSLAEGAAGAAAQ
;
A
#
# COMPACT_ATOMS: atom_id res chain seq x y z
N MET A 1 -9.33 21.55 -45.12
CA MET A 1 -8.08 21.32 -44.38
C MET A 1 -8.42 20.69 -43.06
N ALA A 2 -8.24 19.38 -42.94
CA ALA A 2 -8.65 18.59 -41.78
C ALA A 2 -7.50 18.53 -40.78
N GLY A 3 -7.72 19.05 -39.56
CA GLY A 3 -6.78 18.99 -38.46
C GLY A 3 -6.83 17.61 -37.81
N ALA A 4 -5.77 16.84 -37.97
CA ALA A 4 -5.60 15.56 -37.33
C ALA A 4 -5.35 15.78 -35.83
N GLY A 5 -6.33 15.45 -34.99
CA GLY A 5 -6.19 15.35 -33.54
C GLY A 5 -5.28 14.19 -33.21
N TRP A 6 -4.09 14.48 -32.71
CA TRP A 6 -3.19 13.47 -32.13
C TRP A 6 -3.76 13.08 -30.77
N GLY A 7 -4.51 12.00 -30.76
CA GLY A 7 -4.85 11.33 -29.50
C GLY A 7 -3.58 10.87 -28.82
N THR A 8 -3.33 11.37 -27.63
CA THR A 8 -2.27 10.88 -26.75
C THR A 8 -2.49 9.37 -26.55
N PRO A 9 -1.52 8.50 -26.88
CA PRO A 9 -1.67 7.09 -26.59
C PRO A 9 -1.76 6.94 -25.08
N ILE A 10 -2.92 6.50 -24.59
CA ILE A 10 -3.05 5.93 -23.26
C ILE A 10 -2.12 4.72 -23.28
N ILE A 11 -0.97 4.83 -22.63
CA ILE A 11 -0.09 3.69 -22.36
C ILE A 11 -0.90 2.81 -21.42
N GLY A 12 -1.66 1.90 -22.03
CA GLY A 12 -2.40 0.88 -21.31
C GLY A 12 -1.41 0.09 -20.47
N ALA A 13 -1.63 0.04 -19.17
CA ALA A 13 -0.93 -0.85 -18.29
C ALA A 13 -0.89 -2.23 -18.96
N VAL A 14 0.30 -2.72 -19.25
CA VAL A 14 0.51 -4.09 -19.75
C VAL A 14 -0.05 -5.00 -18.68
N ARG A 15 -1.22 -5.56 -18.93
CA ARG A 15 -1.89 -6.48 -18.02
C ARG A 15 -0.97 -7.68 -17.87
N ARG A 16 -0.40 -7.86 -16.70
CA ARG A 16 0.40 -9.03 -16.37
C ARG A 16 -0.50 -10.26 -16.47
N GLU A 17 -0.27 -11.10 -17.45
CA GLU A 17 -1.14 -12.24 -17.72
C GLU A 17 -0.95 -13.41 -16.74
N SER A 18 0.01 -13.36 -15.79
CA SER A 18 0.41 -14.57 -15.07
C SER A 18 0.39 -14.51 -13.55
N ALA A 19 0.54 -13.37 -12.89
CA ALA A 19 0.59 -13.31 -11.43
C ALA A 19 -0.17 -12.13 -10.85
N THR A 20 -0.88 -12.35 -9.74
CA THR A 20 -1.44 -11.26 -8.92
C THR A 20 -0.41 -10.90 -7.85
N VAL A 21 0.15 -9.69 -7.92
CA VAL A 21 1.12 -9.20 -6.96
C VAL A 21 0.42 -8.49 -5.81
N VAL A 22 0.65 -8.96 -4.60
CA VAL A 22 -0.01 -8.47 -3.39
C VAL A 22 1.03 -7.98 -2.39
N ALA A 23 1.02 -6.70 -2.08
CA ALA A 23 1.81 -6.17 -0.97
C ALA A 23 1.16 -6.56 0.35
N LEU A 24 1.93 -7.18 1.23
CA LEU A 24 1.50 -7.54 2.57
C LEU A 24 2.04 -6.48 3.55
N VAL A 25 1.15 -5.69 4.13
CA VAL A 25 1.51 -4.57 5.00
C VAL A 25 0.98 -4.76 6.42
N GLY A 26 1.62 -4.11 7.38
CA GLY A 26 1.35 -4.28 8.81
C GLY A 26 2.40 -5.16 9.51
N ALA A 27 2.13 -5.55 10.74
CA ALA A 27 3.03 -6.41 11.51
C ALA A 27 2.92 -7.85 11.01
N VAL A 28 3.87 -8.25 10.16
CA VAL A 28 3.94 -9.60 9.61
C VAL A 28 5.10 -10.35 10.26
N ASP A 29 4.76 -11.41 10.98
CA ASP A 29 5.74 -12.23 11.67
C ASP A 29 6.39 -13.24 10.72
N GLU A 30 7.68 -13.52 10.89
CA GLU A 30 8.45 -14.41 10.04
C GLU A 30 7.85 -15.85 9.95
N PRO A 31 7.34 -16.45 11.04
CA PRO A 31 6.67 -17.74 10.96
C PRO A 31 5.43 -17.75 10.06
N VAL A 32 4.65 -16.66 10.05
CA VAL A 32 3.50 -16.50 9.15
C VAL A 32 3.95 -16.47 7.69
N LEU A 33 5.02 -15.74 7.38
CA LEU A 33 5.60 -15.71 6.04
C LEU A 33 6.11 -17.08 5.59
N ALA A 34 6.77 -17.82 6.50
CA ALA A 34 7.24 -19.17 6.22
C ALA A 34 6.09 -20.14 5.93
N GLU A 35 4.97 -20.01 6.66
CA GLU A 35 3.78 -20.83 6.41
C GLU A 35 3.09 -20.47 5.10
N LEU A 36 3.04 -19.19 4.75
CA LEU A 36 2.51 -18.73 3.46
C LEU A 36 3.36 -19.21 2.28
N ALA A 37 4.69 -19.22 2.42
CA ALA A 37 5.60 -19.71 1.40
C ALA A 37 5.44 -21.21 1.08
N ARG A 38 4.90 -22.00 2.02
CA ARG A 38 4.58 -23.42 1.81
C ARG A 38 3.24 -23.63 1.11
N SER A 39 2.45 -22.56 0.95
CA SER A 39 1.11 -22.69 0.39
C SER A 39 1.17 -22.89 -1.13
N PRO A 40 0.38 -23.81 -1.70
CA PRO A 40 0.30 -23.96 -3.14
C PRO A 40 -0.26 -22.67 -3.76
N ASN A 41 0.19 -22.33 -4.95
CA ASN A 41 -0.22 -21.14 -5.71
C ASN A 41 0.18 -19.78 -5.07
N VAL A 42 1.03 -19.79 -4.07
CA VAL A 42 1.57 -18.58 -3.43
C VAL A 42 3.09 -18.60 -3.54
N ALA A 43 3.66 -17.58 -4.12
CA ALA A 43 5.09 -17.32 -4.04
C ALA A 43 5.34 -16.15 -3.09
N LEU A 44 6.41 -16.21 -2.33
CA LEU A 44 6.86 -15.13 -1.47
C LEU A 44 8.13 -14.51 -2.08
N VAL A 45 8.09 -13.21 -2.32
CA VAL A 45 9.27 -12.43 -2.73
C VAL A 45 9.61 -11.48 -1.61
N ARG A 46 10.80 -11.64 -1.05
CA ARG A 46 11.30 -10.79 0.03
C ARG A 46 12.09 -9.63 -0.54
N PRO A 47 12.02 -8.44 0.07
CA PRO A 47 12.96 -7.39 -0.26
C PRO A 47 14.40 -7.88 -0.01
N PRO A 48 15.38 -7.37 -0.76
CA PRO A 48 16.79 -7.64 -0.48
C PRO A 48 17.15 -7.24 0.96
N ASP A 49 18.18 -7.86 1.49
CA ASP A 49 18.59 -7.70 2.88
C ASP A 49 18.89 -6.22 3.19
N ARG A 50 18.28 -5.71 4.26
CA ARG A 50 18.35 -4.29 4.65
C ARG A 50 19.79 -3.80 4.91
N ASP A 51 20.70 -4.69 5.25
CA ASP A 51 22.09 -4.36 5.50
C ASP A 51 22.87 -3.94 4.24
N ARG A 52 22.30 -4.21 3.05
CA ARG A 52 22.91 -3.92 1.74
C ARG A 52 22.18 -2.85 0.92
N GLU A 53 20.96 -2.51 1.28
CA GLU A 53 20.15 -1.52 0.57
C GLU A 53 20.02 -0.24 1.40
N PRO A 54 20.42 0.91 0.83
CA PRO A 54 20.41 2.20 1.53
C PRO A 54 19.00 2.76 1.74
N ASP A 55 17.98 2.24 1.03
CA ASP A 55 16.68 2.88 0.91
C ASP A 55 15.54 1.85 0.83
N ARG A 56 14.53 2.03 1.69
CA ARG A 56 13.33 1.17 1.73
C ARG A 56 12.54 1.18 0.43
N LEU A 57 12.45 2.35 -0.21
CA LEU A 57 11.74 2.50 -1.48
C LEU A 57 12.41 1.67 -2.57
N THR A 58 13.74 1.71 -2.65
CA THR A 58 14.52 0.92 -3.61
C THR A 58 14.37 -0.57 -3.36
N ALA A 59 14.45 -1.02 -2.10
CA ALA A 59 14.29 -2.42 -1.75
C ALA A 59 12.88 -2.96 -2.07
N ALA A 60 11.84 -2.19 -1.75
CA ALA A 60 10.46 -2.54 -2.07
C ALA A 60 10.22 -2.56 -3.59
N SER A 61 10.78 -1.59 -4.32
CA SER A 61 10.70 -1.53 -5.77
C SER A 61 11.33 -2.74 -6.44
N ALA A 62 12.52 -3.16 -5.98
CA ALA A 62 13.20 -4.35 -6.47
C ALA A 62 12.37 -5.62 -6.21
N ALA A 63 11.80 -5.77 -5.01
CA ALA A 63 10.95 -6.91 -4.68
C ALA A 63 9.68 -6.97 -5.55
N LEU A 64 9.02 -5.84 -5.81
CA LEU A 64 7.86 -5.78 -6.70
C LEU A 64 8.23 -6.10 -8.15
N ALA A 65 9.38 -5.60 -8.62
CA ALA A 65 9.87 -5.92 -9.96
C ALA A 65 10.16 -7.42 -10.11
N GLU A 66 10.78 -8.03 -9.11
CA GLU A 66 10.99 -9.49 -9.08
C GLU A 66 9.66 -10.25 -9.05
N ALA A 67 8.72 -9.82 -8.21
CA ALA A 67 7.39 -10.43 -8.08
C ALA A 67 6.65 -10.48 -9.42
N ALA A 68 6.81 -9.46 -10.25
CA ALA A 68 6.19 -9.38 -11.57
C ALA A 68 6.61 -10.49 -12.53
N HIS A 69 7.77 -11.11 -12.30
CA HIS A 69 8.32 -12.17 -13.14
C HIS A 69 8.11 -13.59 -12.58
N ARG A 70 7.46 -13.71 -11.41
CA ARG A 70 7.20 -15.02 -10.82
C ARG A 70 6.02 -15.73 -11.49
N ALA A 71 6.22 -16.99 -11.81
CA ALA A 71 5.16 -17.86 -12.35
C ALA A 71 4.35 -18.48 -11.20
N SER A 72 3.54 -17.69 -10.53
CA SER A 72 2.62 -18.14 -9.47
C SER A 72 1.33 -17.34 -9.54
N PRO A 73 0.15 -17.94 -9.29
CA PRO A 73 -1.12 -17.22 -9.27
C PRO A 73 -1.12 -16.01 -8.33
N PHE A 74 -0.53 -16.14 -7.14
CA PHE A 74 -0.36 -15.07 -6.18
C PHE A 74 1.11 -14.92 -5.81
N VAL A 75 1.59 -13.68 -5.80
CA VAL A 75 2.93 -13.34 -5.32
C VAL A 75 2.80 -12.33 -4.19
N LEU A 76 3.18 -12.76 -2.99
CA LEU A 76 3.18 -11.92 -1.80
C LEU A 76 4.53 -11.21 -1.66
N VAL A 77 4.47 -9.91 -1.39
CA VAL A 77 5.64 -9.08 -1.14
C VAL A 77 5.48 -8.39 0.22
N PRO A 78 6.23 -8.78 1.26
CA PRO A 78 6.18 -8.14 2.57
C PRO A 78 6.99 -6.83 2.57
N ALA A 79 6.78 -6.02 1.56
CA ALA A 79 7.39 -4.71 1.39
C ALA A 79 6.46 -3.82 0.56
N ASP A 80 6.57 -2.52 0.78
CA ASP A 80 5.75 -1.54 0.09
C ASP A 80 6.55 -0.28 -0.23
N PRO A 81 6.54 0.20 -1.49
CA PRO A 81 7.16 1.46 -1.87
C PRO A 81 6.53 2.68 -1.20
N LEU A 82 5.29 2.57 -0.70
CA LEU A 82 4.61 3.64 0.03
C LEU A 82 4.89 3.63 1.54
N ALA A 83 5.69 2.68 2.06
CA ALA A 83 5.90 2.49 3.49
C ALA A 83 6.47 3.74 4.20
N GLY A 84 7.39 4.47 3.56
CA GLY A 84 7.90 5.75 4.06
C GLY A 84 6.80 6.80 4.20
N MET A 85 5.99 6.95 3.16
CA MET A 85 4.84 7.86 3.15
C MET A 85 3.79 7.47 4.18
N ALA A 86 3.52 6.17 4.37
CA ALA A 86 2.60 5.68 5.40
C ALA A 86 3.11 5.95 6.82
N ALA A 87 4.42 5.85 7.06
CA ALA A 87 5.03 6.21 8.33
C ALA A 87 4.89 7.71 8.64
N GLN A 88 5.12 8.57 7.64
CA GLN A 88 4.93 10.01 7.79
C GLN A 88 3.45 10.39 7.93
N TRP A 89 2.55 9.65 7.27
CA TRP A 89 1.12 9.78 7.49
C TRP A 89 0.73 9.54 8.95
N ALA A 90 1.22 8.46 9.55
CA ALA A 90 0.97 8.20 10.97
C ALA A 90 1.55 9.31 11.87
N ALA A 91 2.74 9.83 11.53
CA ALA A 91 3.37 10.91 12.28
C ALA A 91 2.63 12.26 12.17
N MET A 92 1.82 12.49 11.12
CA MET A 92 1.01 13.71 11.02
C MET A 92 -0.03 13.86 12.14
N TRP A 93 -0.47 12.73 12.72
CA TRP A 93 -1.46 12.68 13.80
C TRP A 93 -0.83 12.75 15.19
N ASP A 94 0.50 12.68 15.26
CA ASP A 94 1.23 12.87 16.50
C ASP A 94 1.38 14.37 16.77
N LEU A 95 0.63 14.87 17.73
CA LEU A 95 0.63 16.27 18.14
C LEU A 95 1.76 16.59 19.14
N SER A 96 2.67 15.65 19.42
CA SER A 96 3.80 15.88 20.32
C SER A 96 4.79 16.88 19.73
N ALA A 97 5.49 17.58 20.61
CA ALA A 97 6.53 18.52 20.19
C ALA A 97 7.68 17.78 19.47
N GLY A 98 8.00 18.20 18.25
CA GLY A 98 9.05 17.61 17.41
C GLY A 98 8.57 16.64 16.35
N SER A 99 7.25 16.36 16.26
CA SER A 99 6.70 15.64 15.13
C SER A 99 6.93 16.44 13.82
N PRO A 100 7.34 15.78 12.71
CA PRO A 100 7.54 16.45 11.42
C PRO A 100 6.23 17.00 10.83
N GLY A 101 5.08 16.55 11.35
CA GLY A 101 3.77 17.00 10.88
C GLY A 101 3.56 16.78 9.38
N PRO A 102 2.72 17.61 8.71
CA PRO A 102 2.45 17.47 7.29
C PRO A 102 3.69 17.61 6.39
N ALA A 103 4.73 18.32 6.82
CA ALA A 103 5.94 18.54 6.02
C ALA A 103 6.68 17.23 5.72
N GLY A 104 6.79 16.33 6.70
CA GLY A 104 7.42 15.02 6.49
C GLY A 104 6.65 14.16 5.49
N PHE A 105 5.32 14.21 5.54
CA PHE A 105 4.50 13.52 4.54
C PHE A 105 4.71 14.07 3.13
N GLU A 106 4.76 15.40 2.96
CA GLU A 106 4.97 16.03 1.67
C GLU A 106 6.35 15.71 1.07
N GLU A 107 7.38 15.66 1.90
CA GLU A 107 8.73 15.27 1.47
C GLU A 107 8.73 13.84 0.94
N GLN A 108 8.19 12.88 1.69
CA GLN A 108 8.09 11.49 1.27
C GLN A 108 7.17 11.31 0.05
N ALA A 109 6.06 12.04 -0.01
CA ALA A 109 5.17 12.02 -1.17
C ALA A 109 5.88 12.51 -2.44
N ALA A 110 6.71 13.55 -2.34
CA ALA A 110 7.50 14.05 -3.46
C ALA A 110 8.55 13.03 -3.93
N GLU A 111 9.23 12.36 -3.01
CA GLU A 111 10.21 11.32 -3.32
C GLU A 111 9.56 10.12 -4.03
N VAL A 112 8.48 9.59 -3.47
CA VAL A 112 7.73 8.46 -4.02
C VAL A 112 7.18 8.81 -5.40
N LEU A 113 6.62 10.01 -5.58
CA LEU A 113 6.10 10.49 -6.84
C LEU A 113 7.20 10.64 -7.90
N ALA A 114 8.39 11.13 -7.53
CA ALA A 114 9.54 11.22 -8.42
C ALA A 114 9.99 9.83 -8.87
N ALA A 115 10.05 8.87 -7.96
CA ALA A 115 10.39 7.48 -8.28
C ALA A 115 9.37 6.83 -9.22
N TRP A 116 8.08 7.05 -8.97
CA TRP A 116 7.00 6.53 -9.83
C TRP A 116 7.03 7.16 -11.23
N ARG A 117 7.21 8.48 -11.35
CA ARG A 117 7.38 9.17 -12.65
C ARG A 117 8.60 8.68 -13.42
N ALA A 118 9.67 8.34 -12.72
CA ALA A 118 10.86 7.72 -13.28
C ALA A 118 10.66 6.22 -13.61
N LYS A 119 9.46 5.66 -13.40
CA LYS A 119 9.11 4.25 -13.62
C LYS A 119 10.01 3.28 -12.84
N ARG A 120 10.47 3.68 -11.67
CA ARG A 120 11.29 2.83 -10.80
C ARG A 120 10.47 1.75 -10.09
N PHE A 121 9.16 1.94 -9.93
CA PHE A 121 8.24 0.93 -9.43
C PHE A 121 6.83 1.11 -10.00
N GLU A 122 6.02 0.06 -9.87
CA GLU A 122 4.59 0.07 -10.06
C GLU A 122 3.91 -0.30 -8.74
N LEU A 123 2.67 0.17 -8.55
CA LEU A 123 1.89 -0.25 -7.38
C LEU A 123 1.55 -1.75 -7.50
N PRO A 124 1.46 -2.48 -6.38
CA PRO A 124 1.00 -3.87 -6.38
C PRO A 124 -0.45 -3.95 -6.87
N ASP A 125 -0.89 -5.13 -7.28
CA ASP A 125 -2.28 -5.33 -7.67
C ASP A 125 -3.23 -5.09 -6.49
N TYR A 126 -2.82 -5.50 -5.29
CA TYR A 126 -3.58 -5.32 -4.05
C TYR A 126 -2.66 -5.02 -2.87
N TYR A 127 -3.21 -4.33 -1.90
CA TYR A 127 -2.68 -4.28 -0.54
C TYR A 127 -3.51 -5.20 0.36
N LEU A 128 -2.84 -6.09 1.05
CA LEU A 128 -3.40 -6.91 2.10
C LEU A 128 -2.89 -6.39 3.44
N VAL A 129 -3.77 -5.75 4.19
CA VAL A 129 -3.42 -5.07 5.43
C VAL A 129 -3.69 -5.99 6.62
N LEU A 130 -2.63 -6.41 7.31
CA LEU A 130 -2.75 -7.12 8.58
C LEU A 130 -3.01 -6.09 9.69
N ALA A 131 -4.27 -5.82 9.93
CA ALA A 131 -4.66 -4.85 10.92
C ALA A 131 -4.79 -5.50 12.31
N PRO A 132 -4.19 -4.92 13.38
CA PRO A 132 -4.67 -5.19 14.73
C PRO A 132 -6.13 -4.73 14.84
N ALA A 133 -6.87 -5.26 15.80
CA ALA A 133 -8.14 -4.65 16.17
C ALA A 133 -7.85 -3.18 16.53
N GLN A 134 -8.35 -2.25 15.72
CA GLN A 134 -8.10 -0.82 15.96
C GLN A 134 -8.83 -0.42 17.25
N PRO A 135 -8.15 0.18 18.22
CA PRO A 135 -8.82 0.82 19.35
C PRO A 135 -9.64 2.01 18.83
N ASP A 136 -10.79 2.25 19.44
CA ASP A 136 -11.63 3.41 19.17
C ASP A 136 -10.79 4.70 19.31
N GLY A 137 -10.87 5.60 18.32
CA GLY A 137 -10.14 6.86 18.32
C GLY A 137 -8.69 6.80 17.87
N ALA A 138 -8.20 5.66 17.40
CA ALA A 138 -6.88 5.61 16.77
C ALA A 138 -6.84 6.43 15.46
N PRO A 139 -5.71 7.11 15.16
CA PRO A 139 -5.56 7.82 13.91
C PRO A 139 -5.75 6.86 12.71
N PRO A 140 -6.38 7.32 11.63
CA PRO A 140 -6.63 6.47 10.48
C PRO A 140 -5.30 6.05 9.83
N ASP A 141 -5.15 4.75 9.64
CA ASP A 141 -4.05 4.18 8.88
C ASP A 141 -4.12 4.62 7.41
N MET A 142 -2.99 4.89 6.76
CA MET A 142 -2.94 5.37 5.38
C MET A 142 -3.57 4.38 4.39
N TYR A 143 -3.41 3.08 4.62
CA TYR A 143 -3.97 2.05 3.75
C TYR A 143 -5.48 1.89 3.97
N LEU A 144 -5.94 1.92 5.22
CA LEU A 144 -7.34 1.73 5.60
C LEU A 144 -8.18 3.00 5.42
N GLY A 145 -7.56 4.17 5.48
CA GLY A 145 -8.17 5.46 5.23
C GLY A 145 -8.09 5.85 3.74
N PRO A 146 -7.16 6.71 3.35
CA PRO A 146 -7.13 7.32 2.02
C PRO A 146 -6.94 6.33 0.86
N LEU A 147 -6.09 5.31 0.98
CA LEU A 147 -5.91 4.33 -0.10
C LEU A 147 -7.19 3.52 -0.34
N ARG A 148 -7.80 3.03 0.74
CA ARG A 148 -9.06 2.29 0.66
C ARG A 148 -10.21 3.16 0.16
N ALA A 149 -10.26 4.43 0.56
CA ALA A 149 -11.25 5.38 0.04
C ALA A 149 -11.09 5.59 -1.46
N ALA A 150 -9.86 5.71 -1.96
CA ALA A 150 -9.59 5.86 -3.39
C ALA A 150 -9.93 4.59 -4.19
N ARG A 151 -9.63 3.40 -3.65
CA ARG A 151 -9.86 2.10 -4.31
C ARG A 151 -10.27 1.02 -3.29
N PRO A 152 -11.56 0.97 -2.89
CA PRO A 152 -12.04 0.05 -1.85
C PRO A 152 -11.78 -1.43 -2.16
N ARG A 153 -11.72 -1.78 -3.45
CA ARG A 153 -11.52 -3.16 -3.89
C ARG A 153 -10.05 -3.53 -4.13
N ARG A 154 -9.12 -2.63 -3.79
CA ARG A 154 -7.67 -2.88 -3.92
C ARG A 154 -6.97 -2.96 -2.57
N VAL A 155 -7.68 -2.66 -1.49
CA VAL A 155 -7.21 -2.75 -0.12
C VAL A 155 -8.09 -3.72 0.65
N GLU A 156 -7.56 -4.89 0.95
CA GLU A 156 -8.25 -5.93 1.71
C GLU A 156 -7.69 -5.98 3.13
N VAL A 157 -8.57 -6.16 4.10
CA VAL A 157 -8.22 -6.16 5.52
C VAL A 157 -8.27 -7.58 6.06
N VAL A 158 -7.17 -8.01 6.65
CA VAL A 158 -7.10 -9.28 7.37
C VAL A 158 -6.94 -8.99 8.85
N VAL A 159 -7.96 -9.28 9.61
CA VAL A 159 -7.92 -9.16 11.09
C VAL A 159 -6.86 -10.11 11.64
N ARG A 160 -6.00 -9.60 12.51
CA ARG A 160 -4.93 -10.38 13.12
C ARG A 160 -5.48 -11.54 13.93
N ALA A 161 -4.87 -12.72 13.77
CA ALA A 161 -5.13 -13.90 14.57
C ALA A 161 -4.05 -14.07 15.65
N GLU A 162 -4.35 -14.79 16.70
CA GLU A 162 -3.38 -15.07 17.77
C GLU A 162 -2.34 -16.12 17.35
N GLY A 163 -2.72 -17.05 16.47
CA GLY A 163 -1.87 -18.15 16.01
C GLY A 163 -1.36 -17.95 14.57
N GLU A 164 -0.11 -18.31 14.33
CA GLU A 164 0.57 -18.19 13.03
C GLU A 164 -0.16 -18.95 11.91
N GLN A 165 -0.60 -20.19 12.19
CA GLN A 165 -1.33 -21.01 11.21
C GLN A 165 -2.70 -20.42 10.88
N GLU A 166 -3.40 -19.88 11.88
CA GLU A 166 -4.68 -19.23 11.68
C GLU A 166 -4.49 -17.92 10.90
N GLN A 167 -3.46 -17.14 11.22
CA GLN A 167 -3.12 -15.92 10.48
C GLN A 167 -2.82 -16.24 9.02
N ALA A 168 -2.00 -17.25 8.76
CA ALA A 168 -1.72 -17.69 7.39
C ALA A 168 -2.98 -18.20 6.66
N ALA A 169 -3.88 -18.88 7.38
CA ALA A 169 -5.16 -19.34 6.82
C ALA A 169 -6.06 -18.17 6.43
N ARG A 170 -6.14 -17.13 7.26
CA ARG A 170 -6.90 -15.88 6.96
C ARG A 170 -6.32 -15.18 5.74
N VAL A 171 -5.00 -15.05 5.63
CA VAL A 171 -4.33 -14.48 4.46
C VAL A 171 -4.67 -15.30 3.20
N ARG A 172 -4.55 -16.64 3.25
CA ARG A 172 -4.91 -17.51 2.12
C ARG A 172 -6.38 -17.37 1.72
N HIS A 173 -7.27 -17.20 2.68
CA HIS A 173 -8.69 -16.98 2.41
C HIS A 173 -8.89 -15.65 1.67
N ALA A 174 -8.29 -14.56 2.17
CA ALA A 174 -8.35 -13.26 1.55
C ALA A 174 -7.81 -13.28 0.10
N LEU A 175 -6.67 -13.94 -0.15
CA LEU A 175 -6.12 -14.08 -1.50
C LEU A 175 -7.10 -14.73 -2.49
N ARG A 176 -7.87 -15.73 -2.05
CA ARG A 176 -8.86 -16.40 -2.91
C ARG A 176 -10.12 -15.58 -3.15
N SER A 177 -10.38 -14.60 -2.32
CA SER A 177 -11.57 -13.75 -2.37
C SER A 177 -11.29 -12.32 -2.81
N LEU A 178 -10.10 -12.04 -3.36
CA LEU A 178 -9.75 -10.69 -3.82
C LEU A 178 -10.78 -10.17 -4.82
N PRO A 179 -11.40 -9.01 -4.54
CA PRO A 179 -12.48 -8.51 -5.36
C PRO A 179 -11.96 -7.88 -6.65
N HIS A 180 -12.64 -8.12 -7.77
CA HIS A 180 -12.34 -7.40 -9.00
C HIS A 180 -12.78 -5.93 -8.89
N GLY A 181 -11.96 -5.04 -9.44
CA GLY A 181 -12.25 -3.60 -9.42
C GLY A 181 -11.33 -2.81 -10.35
N PRO A 182 -11.59 -1.52 -10.50
CA PRO A 182 -10.73 -0.65 -11.30
C PRO A 182 -9.30 -0.65 -10.74
N TRP A 183 -8.34 -0.43 -11.63
CA TRP A 183 -6.93 -0.27 -11.27
C TRP A 183 -6.72 0.98 -10.39
N TRP A 184 -5.53 1.08 -9.82
CA TRP A 184 -5.14 2.28 -9.10
C TRP A 184 -5.27 3.53 -9.98
N PRO A 185 -5.70 4.66 -9.44
CA PRO A 185 -5.57 5.92 -10.15
C PRO A 185 -4.08 6.30 -10.24
N PRO A 186 -3.72 7.31 -11.03
CA PRO A 186 -2.39 7.91 -10.97
C PRO A 186 -1.96 8.22 -9.54
N LEU A 187 -0.67 8.07 -9.23
CA LEU A 187 -0.18 8.20 -7.85
C LEU A 187 -0.39 9.61 -7.27
N ASP A 188 -0.34 10.64 -8.10
CA ASP A 188 -0.66 12.01 -7.70
C ASP A 188 -2.12 12.19 -7.26
N GLU A 189 -3.06 11.48 -7.88
CA GLU A 189 -4.45 11.44 -7.43
C GLU A 189 -4.60 10.73 -6.08
N LEU A 190 -3.86 9.63 -5.86
CA LEU A 190 -3.81 8.93 -4.56
C LEU A 190 -3.29 9.84 -3.45
N ILE A 191 -2.20 10.56 -3.71
CA ILE A 191 -1.63 11.53 -2.78
C ILE A 191 -2.62 12.69 -2.54
N GLY A 192 -3.29 13.16 -3.59
CA GLY A 192 -4.37 14.14 -3.48
C GLY A 192 -5.51 13.66 -2.58
N THR A 193 -5.93 12.41 -2.72
CA THR A 193 -6.94 11.79 -1.85
C THR A 193 -6.49 11.75 -0.40
N ALA A 194 -5.22 11.42 -0.13
CA ALA A 194 -4.68 11.43 1.22
C ALA A 194 -4.71 12.84 1.84
N ARG A 195 -4.32 13.87 1.10
CA ARG A 195 -4.40 15.27 1.57
C ARG A 195 -5.82 15.70 1.91
N HIS A 196 -6.78 15.36 1.05
CA HIS A 196 -8.20 15.67 1.30
C HIS A 196 -8.74 14.94 2.53
N PHE A 197 -8.36 13.68 2.70
CA PHE A 197 -8.75 12.88 3.86
C PHE A 197 -8.24 13.51 5.16
N TYR A 198 -6.97 13.93 5.20
CA TYR A 198 -6.38 14.61 6.35
C TYR A 198 -7.09 15.94 6.67
N ALA A 199 -7.30 16.79 5.66
CA ALA A 199 -7.99 18.07 5.85
C ALA A 199 -9.42 17.89 6.35
N GLY A 200 -10.17 16.91 5.84
CA GLY A 200 -11.52 16.57 6.29
C GLY A 200 -11.56 16.13 7.75
N SER A 201 -10.64 15.25 8.14
CA SER A 201 -10.58 14.75 9.53
C SER A 201 -10.23 15.85 10.53
N LEU A 202 -9.38 16.81 10.17
CA LEU A 202 -9.10 17.98 11.02
C LEU A 202 -10.32 18.87 11.20
N ALA A 203 -11.10 19.08 10.14
CA ALA A 203 -12.32 19.88 10.21
C ALA A 203 -13.39 19.25 11.11
N GLU A 204 -13.57 17.93 11.03
CA GLU A 204 -14.48 17.18 11.90
C GLU A 204 -14.03 17.22 13.36
N GLY A 205 -12.73 17.05 13.63
CA GLY A 205 -12.17 17.17 14.98
C GLY A 205 -12.39 18.56 15.59
N ALA A 206 -12.19 19.61 14.81
CA ALA A 206 -12.43 20.99 15.26
C ALA A 206 -13.92 21.27 15.56
N ALA A 207 -14.82 20.78 14.71
CA ALA A 207 -16.27 20.91 14.92
C ALA A 207 -16.74 20.16 16.17
N GLY A 208 -16.23 18.96 16.43
CA GLY A 208 -16.54 18.19 17.62
C GLY A 208 -16.05 18.85 18.92
N ALA A 209 -14.89 19.50 18.89
CA ALA A 209 -14.35 20.23 20.05
C ALA A 209 -15.11 21.53 20.35
N ALA A 210 -15.70 22.18 19.34
CA ALA A 210 -16.50 23.38 19.50
C ALA A 210 -17.93 23.11 20.02
N ALA A 211 -18.39 21.87 19.97
CA ALA A 211 -19.73 21.45 20.41
C ALA A 211 -19.77 20.93 21.85
N GLN A 212 -18.65 20.85 22.56
CA GLN A 212 -18.51 20.50 23.98
C GLN A 212 -18.30 21.74 24.84
#